data_f5399ba64a48a91dceb7c3af92cf9657
#
_entry.id   f5399ba64a48a91dceb7c3af92cf9657
#
_cell.length_a   1.000
_cell.length_b   1.000
_cell.length_c   1.000
_cell.angle_alpha   90.00
_cell.angle_beta   90.00
_cell.angle_gamma   90.00
#
_symmetry.space_group_name_H-M   'P 1'
#
loop_
_entity.id
_entity.type
_entity.pdbx_description
1 polymer ?
#
loop_
_entity_poly.entity_id
_entity_poly.type
_entity_poly.pdbx_seq_one_letter_code
_entity_poly.pdbx_strand_id
1 'polypeptide(L)'
;MEKTFDSVLVEKVVAGLSAMGIDEVCSDKDLLDCTIEQIRKIKKSVTDSIKAVETAKREEAKAEAFAKGKNLAKSAKIGDTVVAIIGSGKFAKEYSFPIQKIGENTITVEYTEDNSPNGETGKRYINYTKVVNIIAA
;
A
#
# COMPACT_ATOMS: atom_id res chain seq x y z
N MET A 1 -6.68 31.22 1.52
CA MET A 1 -6.51 30.39 2.71
C MET A 1 -6.58 28.93 2.29
N GLU A 2 -5.56 28.22 2.55
CA GLU A 2 -5.54 26.80 2.21
C GLU A 2 -6.59 26.04 3.01
N LYS A 3 -7.36 25.19 2.32
CA LYS A 3 -8.15 24.20 3.01
C LYS A 3 -7.22 23.22 3.68
N THR A 4 -7.07 23.38 4.97
CA THR A 4 -6.26 22.48 5.75
C THR A 4 -6.99 21.13 5.93
N PHE A 5 -6.25 20.11 6.29
CA PHE A 5 -6.81 18.80 6.67
C PHE A 5 -7.89 18.93 7.75
N ASP A 6 -7.71 19.87 8.67
CA ASP A 6 -8.65 20.15 9.76
C ASP A 6 -10.01 20.62 9.24
N SER A 7 -10.01 21.44 8.20
CA SER A 7 -11.25 21.96 7.56
C SER A 7 -12.08 20.82 6.95
N VAL A 8 -11.43 19.88 6.27
CA VAL A 8 -12.10 18.70 5.70
C VAL A 8 -12.59 17.77 6.80
N LEU A 9 -11.83 17.61 7.87
CA LEU A 9 -12.22 16.79 9.02
C LEU A 9 -13.46 17.37 9.72
N VAL A 10 -13.51 18.68 9.91
CA VAL A 10 -14.65 19.38 10.50
C VAL A 10 -15.91 19.18 9.65
N GLU A 11 -15.82 19.32 8.34
CA GLU A 11 -16.96 19.07 7.43
C GLU A 11 -17.49 17.64 7.58
N LYS A 12 -16.62 16.64 7.67
CA LYS A 12 -17.01 15.24 7.86
C LYS A 12 -17.62 14.98 9.24
N VAL A 13 -17.11 15.62 10.26
CA VAL A 13 -17.67 15.53 11.62
C VAL A 13 -19.05 16.13 11.66
N VAL A 14 -19.26 17.28 11.07
CA VAL A 14 -20.58 17.92 10.99
C VAL A 14 -21.57 17.05 10.22
N ALA A 15 -21.16 16.49 9.09
CA ALA A 15 -21.99 15.57 8.32
C ALA A 15 -22.34 14.31 9.12
N GLY A 16 -21.39 13.76 9.89
CA GLY A 16 -21.61 12.64 10.78
C GLY A 16 -22.58 12.93 11.90
N LEU A 17 -22.48 14.11 12.50
CA LEU A 17 -23.41 14.59 13.52
C LEU A 17 -24.83 14.72 12.99
N SER A 18 -25.00 15.31 11.83
CA SER A 18 -26.31 15.42 11.14
C SER A 18 -26.91 14.05 10.84
N ALA A 19 -26.11 13.13 10.32
CA ALA A 19 -26.55 11.77 10.01
C ALA A 19 -26.99 11.00 11.25
N MET A 20 -26.46 11.32 12.41
CA MET A 20 -26.83 10.71 13.69
C MET A 20 -28.04 11.38 14.38
N GLY A 21 -28.61 12.44 13.80
CA GLY A 21 -29.75 13.16 14.37
C GLY A 21 -29.38 14.03 15.58
N ILE A 22 -28.15 14.47 15.67
CA ILE A 22 -27.63 15.29 16.78
C ILE A 22 -27.71 16.78 16.48
N ASP A 23 -28.49 17.19 15.48
CA ASP A 23 -28.77 18.58 15.17
C ASP A 23 -29.61 19.26 16.24
N GLU A 24 -30.36 18.48 16.99
CA GLU A 24 -31.12 18.99 18.12
C GLU A 24 -30.21 19.14 19.32
N VAL A 25 -29.91 20.35 19.62
CA VAL A 25 -28.99 20.72 20.68
C VAL A 25 -29.58 20.34 22.04
N CYS A 26 -28.86 19.48 22.74
CA CYS A 26 -29.10 19.22 24.15
C CYS A 26 -28.89 20.52 24.97
N SER A 27 -29.37 20.58 26.19
CA SER A 27 -29.01 21.66 27.11
C SER A 27 -27.48 21.74 27.29
N ASP A 28 -26.96 22.93 27.56
CA ASP A 28 -25.51 23.19 27.54
C ASP A 28 -24.65 22.20 28.36
N LYS A 29 -25.16 21.69 29.43
CA LYS A 29 -24.46 20.75 30.30
C LYS A 29 -24.51 19.32 29.77
N ASP A 30 -25.64 18.91 29.23
CA ASP A 30 -25.83 17.62 28.60
C ASP A 30 -25.13 17.59 27.24
N LEU A 31 -25.04 18.73 26.56
CA LEU A 31 -24.34 18.90 25.33
C LEU A 31 -22.84 18.55 25.48
N LEU A 32 -22.21 19.00 26.56
CA LEU A 32 -20.78 18.74 26.78
C LEU A 32 -20.50 17.24 26.97
N ASP A 33 -21.27 16.56 27.78
CA ASP A 33 -21.10 15.13 28.07
C ASP A 33 -21.48 14.25 26.87
N CYS A 34 -22.62 14.51 26.26
CA CYS A 34 -23.06 13.83 25.03
C CYS A 34 -22.08 14.07 23.88
N THR A 35 -21.57 15.29 23.76
CA THR A 35 -20.67 15.68 22.67
C THR A 35 -19.33 14.97 22.74
N ILE A 36 -18.77 14.77 23.94
CA ILE A 36 -17.51 14.07 24.10
C ILE A 36 -17.61 12.61 23.65
N GLU A 37 -18.61 11.87 24.09
CA GLU A 37 -18.82 10.49 23.66
C GLU A 37 -19.12 10.38 22.16
N GLN A 38 -19.94 11.27 21.65
CA GLN A 38 -20.29 11.33 20.24
C GLN A 38 -19.08 11.63 19.35
N ILE A 39 -18.27 12.59 19.74
CA ILE A 39 -17.02 12.93 19.04
C ILE A 39 -16.06 11.74 19.04
N ARG A 40 -15.94 11.00 20.15
CA ARG A 40 -15.14 9.79 20.20
C ARG A 40 -15.61 8.72 19.23
N LYS A 41 -16.90 8.48 19.15
CA LYS A 41 -17.51 7.53 18.19
C LYS A 41 -17.26 7.95 16.76
N ILE A 42 -17.45 9.23 16.46
CA ILE A 42 -17.21 9.80 15.12
C ILE A 42 -15.73 9.69 14.76
N LYS A 43 -14.84 10.04 15.67
CA LYS A 43 -13.41 9.92 15.47
C LYS A 43 -13.01 8.48 15.14
N LYS A 44 -13.56 7.51 15.86
CA LYS A 44 -13.33 6.09 15.56
C LYS A 44 -13.84 5.69 14.19
N SER A 45 -15.07 6.07 13.86
CA SER A 45 -15.68 5.80 12.56
C SER A 45 -14.89 6.41 11.41
N VAL A 46 -14.44 7.66 11.54
CA VAL A 46 -13.60 8.33 10.55
C VAL A 46 -12.25 7.66 10.41
N THR A 47 -11.63 7.29 11.52
CA THR A 47 -10.35 6.56 11.52
C THR A 47 -10.48 5.22 10.81
N ASP A 48 -11.52 4.45 11.10
CA ASP A 48 -11.78 3.17 10.45
C ASP A 48 -12.03 3.34 8.95
N SER A 49 -12.75 4.38 8.55
CA SER A 49 -12.99 4.72 7.14
C SER A 49 -11.70 5.09 6.41
N ILE A 50 -10.83 5.87 7.05
CA ILE A 50 -9.53 6.24 6.49
C ILE A 50 -8.66 4.99 6.30
N LYS A 51 -8.61 4.11 7.29
CA LYS A 51 -7.87 2.84 7.18
C LYS A 51 -8.40 1.96 6.05
N ALA A 52 -9.70 1.87 5.89
CA ALA A 52 -10.33 1.11 4.80
C ALA A 52 -9.94 1.67 3.43
N VAL A 53 -9.95 2.98 3.26
CA VAL A 53 -9.56 3.65 2.01
C VAL A 53 -8.06 3.45 1.73
N GLU A 54 -7.23 3.59 2.74
CA GLU A 54 -5.78 3.35 2.61
C GLU A 54 -5.48 1.91 2.23
N THR A 55 -6.17 0.95 2.86
CA THR A 55 -6.02 -0.48 2.54
C THR A 55 -6.44 -0.75 1.10
N ALA A 56 -7.59 -0.23 0.67
CA ALA A 56 -8.06 -0.37 -0.70
C ALA A 56 -7.07 0.21 -1.72
N LYS A 57 -6.51 1.37 -1.45
CA LYS A 57 -5.47 1.98 -2.30
C LYS A 57 -4.20 1.15 -2.37
N ARG A 58 -3.77 0.57 -1.24
CA ARG A 58 -2.61 -0.32 -1.21
C ARG A 58 -2.84 -1.59 -2.02
N GLU A 59 -4.02 -2.18 -1.90
CA GLU A 59 -4.38 -3.38 -2.66
C GLU A 59 -4.45 -3.09 -4.15
N GLU A 60 -5.04 -1.97 -4.53
CA GLU A 60 -5.09 -1.52 -5.92
C GLU A 60 -3.69 -1.30 -6.49
N ALA A 61 -2.83 -0.60 -5.74
CA ALA A 61 -1.44 -0.38 -6.13
C ALA A 61 -0.66 -1.69 -6.28
N LYS A 62 -0.89 -2.65 -5.38
CA LYS A 62 -0.29 -3.99 -5.48
C LYS A 62 -0.79 -4.74 -6.71
N ALA A 63 -2.08 -4.68 -6.99
CA ALA A 63 -2.68 -5.32 -8.15
C ALA A 63 -2.13 -4.74 -9.46
N GLU A 64 -1.99 -3.43 -9.54
CA GLU A 64 -1.38 -2.75 -10.69
C GLU A 64 0.10 -3.13 -10.86
N ALA A 65 0.86 -3.12 -9.77
CA ALA A 65 2.26 -3.52 -9.79
C ALA A 65 2.42 -4.99 -10.21
N PHE A 66 1.57 -5.86 -9.72
CA PHE A 66 1.53 -7.27 -10.09
C PHE A 66 1.25 -7.45 -11.59
N ALA A 67 0.21 -6.79 -12.08
CA ALA A 67 -0.17 -6.85 -13.50
C ALA A 67 0.94 -6.33 -14.41
N LYS A 68 1.59 -5.25 -14.02
CA LYS A 68 2.73 -4.67 -14.74
C LYS A 68 3.91 -5.62 -14.78
N GLY A 69 4.29 -6.19 -13.63
CA GLY A 69 5.38 -7.17 -13.54
C GLY A 69 5.08 -8.42 -14.34
N LYS A 70 3.87 -8.94 -14.28
CA LYS A 70 3.43 -10.10 -15.05
C LYS A 70 3.46 -9.83 -16.55
N ASN A 71 3.07 -8.64 -16.97
CA ASN A 71 3.13 -8.20 -18.36
C ASN A 71 4.57 -8.17 -18.88
N LEU A 72 5.50 -7.65 -18.09
CA LEU A 72 6.93 -7.67 -18.43
C LEU A 72 7.43 -9.11 -18.59
N ALA A 73 6.96 -10.00 -17.73
CA ALA A 73 7.37 -11.41 -17.75
C ALA A 73 6.79 -12.21 -18.92
N LYS A 74 5.74 -11.74 -19.58
CA LYS A 74 5.13 -12.45 -20.74
C LYS A 74 6.10 -12.66 -21.89
N SER A 75 6.97 -11.71 -22.14
CA SER A 75 7.99 -11.79 -23.19
C SER A 75 9.36 -12.26 -22.66
N ALA A 76 9.48 -12.48 -21.38
CA ALA A 76 10.72 -12.92 -20.77
C ALA A 76 10.99 -14.39 -21.00
N LYS A 77 12.25 -14.74 -21.06
CA LYS A 77 12.72 -16.11 -21.23
C LYS A 77 13.70 -16.46 -20.12
N ILE A 78 13.90 -17.73 -19.87
CA ILE A 78 14.93 -18.21 -18.97
C ILE A 78 16.30 -17.75 -19.51
N GLY A 79 17.10 -17.16 -18.63
CA GLY A 79 18.37 -16.55 -18.99
C GLY A 79 18.32 -15.03 -19.14
N ASP A 80 17.14 -14.45 -19.28
CA ASP A 80 16.96 -12.98 -19.22
C ASP A 80 17.26 -12.47 -17.80
N THR A 81 17.46 -11.19 -17.67
CA THR A 81 17.73 -10.53 -16.39
C THR A 81 16.51 -9.81 -15.88
N VAL A 82 16.06 -10.15 -14.69
CA VAL A 82 15.01 -9.42 -14.00
C VAL A 82 15.61 -8.37 -13.08
N VAL A 83 15.09 -7.15 -13.16
CA VAL A 83 15.40 -6.06 -12.23
C VAL A 83 14.26 -5.94 -11.24
N ALA A 84 14.56 -6.11 -9.97
CA ALA A 84 13.56 -6.08 -8.92
C ALA A 84 14.00 -5.21 -7.74
N ILE A 85 13.02 -4.66 -7.04
CA ILE A 85 13.26 -3.90 -5.82
C ILE A 85 13.24 -4.88 -4.64
N ILE A 86 14.34 -4.94 -3.93
CA ILE A 86 14.50 -5.76 -2.72
C ILE A 86 14.66 -4.85 -1.52
N GLY A 87 13.99 -5.18 -0.44
CA GLY A 87 13.98 -4.38 0.78
C GLY A 87 12.74 -3.51 0.91
N SER A 88 12.69 -2.72 1.94
CA SER A 88 11.56 -1.85 2.24
C SER A 88 12.00 -0.45 2.69
N GLY A 89 11.17 0.54 2.43
CA GLY A 89 11.43 1.93 2.84
C GLY A 89 12.75 2.46 2.26
N LYS A 90 13.55 3.07 3.12
CA LYS A 90 14.85 3.64 2.73
C LYS A 90 15.92 2.60 2.36
N PHE A 91 15.70 1.33 2.68
CA PHE A 91 16.62 0.24 2.36
C PHE A 91 16.26 -0.47 1.06
N ALA A 92 15.17 -0.08 0.41
CA ALA A 92 14.78 -0.63 -0.86
C ALA A 92 15.80 -0.24 -1.95
N LYS A 93 16.30 -1.24 -2.66
CA LYS A 93 17.26 -1.06 -3.76
C LYS A 93 16.90 -1.97 -4.91
N GLU A 94 17.28 -1.54 -6.11
CA GLU A 94 17.14 -2.36 -7.31
C GLU A 94 18.32 -3.33 -7.43
N TYR A 95 17.99 -4.59 -7.67
CA TYR A 95 18.95 -5.65 -7.93
C TYR A 95 18.60 -6.34 -9.25
N SER A 96 19.60 -6.84 -9.93
CA SER A 96 19.46 -7.58 -11.19
C SER A 96 19.82 -9.03 -10.99
N PHE A 97 18.95 -9.93 -11.43
CA PHE A 97 19.15 -11.36 -11.25
C PHE A 97 18.89 -12.13 -12.55
N PRO A 98 19.63 -13.20 -12.84
CA PRO A 98 19.28 -14.08 -13.95
C PRO A 98 18.00 -14.86 -13.64
N ILE A 99 17.11 -14.93 -14.60
CA ILE A 99 15.85 -15.67 -14.46
C ILE A 99 16.13 -17.16 -14.64
N GLN A 100 15.72 -17.95 -13.64
CA GLN A 100 15.81 -19.41 -13.70
C GLN A 100 14.50 -20.07 -14.08
N LYS A 101 13.38 -19.50 -13.60
CA LYS A 101 12.04 -19.99 -13.88
C LYS A 101 11.04 -18.85 -13.81
N ILE A 102 10.07 -18.89 -14.68
CA ILE A 102 8.94 -17.94 -14.69
C ILE A 102 7.69 -18.69 -14.25
N GLY A 103 7.17 -18.32 -13.09
CA GLY A 103 5.95 -18.89 -12.52
C GLY A 103 4.73 -17.99 -12.71
N GLU A 104 3.62 -18.42 -12.18
CA GLU A 104 2.36 -17.69 -12.27
C GLU A 104 2.34 -16.41 -11.42
N ASN A 105 2.91 -16.48 -10.23
CA ASN A 105 2.91 -15.39 -9.24
C ASN A 105 4.29 -14.83 -8.95
N THR A 106 5.33 -15.58 -9.29
CA THR A 106 6.71 -15.24 -8.96
C THR A 106 7.68 -15.64 -10.06
N ILE A 107 8.82 -14.98 -10.06
CA ILE A 107 9.98 -15.35 -10.87
C ILE A 107 11.01 -15.98 -9.94
N THR A 108 11.52 -17.15 -10.30
CA THR A 108 12.61 -17.79 -9.57
C THR A 108 13.94 -17.28 -10.09
N VAL A 109 14.76 -16.80 -9.18
CA VAL A 109 16.11 -16.29 -9.47
C VAL A 109 17.13 -16.93 -8.55
N GLU A 110 18.39 -16.84 -8.89
CA GLU A 110 19.48 -17.29 -8.05
C GLU A 110 20.25 -16.08 -7.52
N TYR A 111 20.35 -16.00 -6.21
CA TYR A 111 21.19 -15.01 -5.54
C TYR A 111 22.64 -15.49 -5.56
N THR A 112 23.53 -14.57 -5.88
CA THR A 112 24.97 -14.74 -5.77
C THR A 112 25.54 -13.71 -4.81
N GLU A 113 26.77 -13.89 -4.36
CA GLU A 113 27.42 -12.93 -3.48
C GLU A 113 27.47 -11.51 -4.08
N ASP A 114 27.58 -11.40 -5.40
CA ASP A 114 27.75 -10.14 -6.11
C ASP A 114 26.42 -9.40 -6.36
N ASN A 115 25.30 -10.12 -6.46
CA ASN A 115 24.02 -9.53 -6.87
C ASN A 115 22.92 -9.59 -5.81
N SER A 116 23.23 -9.98 -4.60
CA SER A 116 22.25 -10.15 -3.53
C SER A 116 22.44 -9.17 -2.38
N PRO A 117 21.37 -8.86 -1.65
CA PRO A 117 21.49 -8.14 -0.39
C PRO A 117 22.35 -8.96 0.60
N ASN A 118 23.30 -8.33 1.23
CA ASN A 118 24.16 -8.94 2.26
C ASN A 118 24.97 -10.17 1.81
N GLY A 119 25.20 -10.34 0.51
CA GLY A 119 25.97 -11.48 0.00
C GLY A 119 25.28 -12.84 0.15
N GLU A 120 23.96 -12.86 0.23
CA GLU A 120 23.19 -14.09 0.32
C GLU A 120 23.26 -14.90 -0.98
N THR A 121 23.27 -16.22 -0.85
CA THR A 121 23.27 -17.13 -2.01
C THR A 121 22.08 -18.08 -1.94
N GLY A 122 21.68 -18.61 -3.09
CA GLY A 122 20.61 -19.59 -3.21
C GLY A 122 19.43 -19.13 -4.04
N LYS A 123 18.47 -20.01 -4.21
CA LYS A 123 17.25 -19.72 -4.96
C LYS A 123 16.33 -18.83 -4.17
N ARG A 124 15.76 -17.83 -4.84
CA ARG A 124 14.76 -16.93 -4.27
C ARG A 124 13.61 -16.74 -5.24
N TYR A 125 12.45 -16.44 -4.67
CA TYR A 125 11.24 -16.18 -5.43
C TYR A 125 10.92 -14.70 -5.35
N ILE A 126 10.80 -14.06 -6.50
CA ILE A 126 10.47 -12.63 -6.60
C ILE A 126 9.03 -12.48 -7.06
N ASN A 127 8.21 -11.85 -6.25
CA ASN A 127 6.83 -11.56 -6.62
C ASN A 127 6.79 -10.51 -7.74
N TYR A 128 5.85 -10.63 -8.66
CA TYR A 128 5.70 -9.69 -9.78
C TYR A 128 5.49 -8.23 -9.32
N THR A 129 4.97 -8.01 -8.14
CA THR A 129 4.83 -6.67 -7.56
C THR A 129 6.15 -5.95 -7.37
N LYS A 130 7.24 -6.69 -7.26
CA LYS A 130 8.59 -6.16 -7.06
C LYS A 130 9.40 -6.02 -8.35
N VAL A 131 8.92 -6.57 -9.43
CA VAL A 131 9.59 -6.51 -10.73
C VAL A 131 9.47 -5.12 -11.32
N VAL A 132 10.59 -4.51 -11.62
CA VAL A 132 10.68 -3.16 -12.21
C VAL A 132 10.88 -3.24 -13.72
N ASN A 133 11.72 -4.13 -14.16
CA ASN A 133 12.04 -4.31 -15.56
C ASN A 133 12.59 -5.71 -15.83
N ILE A 134 12.59 -6.11 -17.10
CA ILE A 134 13.23 -7.35 -17.55
C ILE A 134 14.07 -7.02 -18.78
N ILE A 135 15.32 -7.37 -18.73
CA ILE A 135 16.29 -7.12 -19.78
C ILE A 135 16.54 -8.43 -20.52
N ALA A 136 16.33 -8.44 -21.82
CA ALA A 136 16.62 -9.59 -22.66
C ALA A 136 18.12 -9.91 -22.67
N ALA A 137 18.41 -11.17 -22.62
CA ALA A 137 19.79 -11.66 -22.65
C ALA A 137 20.48 -11.35 -23.99
#